data_3ae85f4a7202464776f06a31d65a8dd3
#
_entry.id   3ae85f4a7202464776f06a31d65a8dd3
#
_cell.length_a   1.000
_cell.length_b   1.000
_cell.length_c   1.000
_cell.angle_alpha   90.00
_cell.angle_beta   90.00
_cell.angle_gamma   90.00
#
_symmetry.space_group_name_H-M   'P 1'
#
loop_
_entity.id
_entity.type
_entity.pdbx_description
1 polymer ?
#
loop_
_entity_poly.entity_id
_entity_poly.type
_entity_poly.pdbx_seq_one_letter_code
_entity_poly.pdbx_strand_id
1 'polypeptide(L)'
;MRSFITALPFLALLVDARKCGNEVVPPSVQMAARYFDRQDKLADARTLQAVAERSLVIDTYFHVISSDNTLKGGNLPDEQVTAQFNALNRDFKDTGISFVLKDVTRTVNKEWATFSVDNDSKDVEYTMKKALRQGSYAALNVYYRPLGDGLLGICVFPEDVTQGDRTFVLDGCQVLTGSVPGGDTTNYNDGKTATHEIGHWLGLFHTFQGGCAGGDGVDDTPAQRSPTNGCPTTNPDTCTGPQYPGVDPIHNFMDYSYDICMYEFSLGQTKRVFDFWDRYRAPHIGGPEPTVTRSSTTTTTTTTTTTTTPVITTTPVITTTSTTTKSTTTKATTTKTTTTKSPTPTPSPSIPDWWCDLFGICRSA
;
A
#
# COMPACT_ATOMS: atom_id res chain seq x y z
N MET A 1 -59.60 21.61 22.95
CA MET A 1 -58.70 21.43 21.81
C MET A 1 -57.39 20.91 22.36
N ARG A 2 -57.08 19.61 22.14
CA ARG A 2 -55.81 19.00 22.55
C ARG A 2 -54.95 18.89 21.32
N SER A 3 -53.86 19.71 21.24
CA SER A 3 -52.86 19.60 20.21
C SER A 3 -52.02 18.33 20.42
N PHE A 4 -52.07 17.40 19.46
CA PHE A 4 -51.13 16.30 19.37
C PHE A 4 -49.88 16.79 18.64
N ILE A 5 -48.77 16.92 19.37
CA ILE A 5 -47.46 17.11 18.78
C ILE A 5 -46.96 15.73 18.39
N THR A 6 -46.98 15.42 17.10
CA THR A 6 -46.34 14.24 16.52
C THR A 6 -44.84 14.50 16.47
N ALA A 7 -44.08 13.87 17.37
CA ALA A 7 -42.65 13.80 17.29
C ALA A 7 -42.28 12.89 16.10
N LEU A 8 -41.67 13.44 15.04
CA LEU A 8 -41.01 12.64 14.02
C LEU A 8 -39.81 11.96 14.68
N PRO A 9 -39.59 10.66 14.45
CA PRO A 9 -38.36 10.03 14.86
C PRO A 9 -37.20 10.60 14.01
N PHE A 10 -36.22 11.19 14.68
CA PHE A 10 -34.93 11.47 14.10
C PHE A 10 -34.31 10.11 13.72
N LEU A 11 -34.37 9.77 12.45
CA LEU A 11 -33.60 8.67 11.89
C LEU A 11 -32.13 9.14 11.94
N ALA A 12 -31.41 8.75 12.99
CA ALA A 12 -29.95 8.90 13.03
C ALA A 12 -29.43 8.08 11.85
N LEU A 13 -28.99 8.78 10.81
CA LEU A 13 -28.14 8.19 9.77
C LEU A 13 -26.91 7.64 10.53
N LEU A 14 -26.84 6.33 10.67
CA LEU A 14 -25.61 5.65 11.07
C LEU A 14 -24.59 6.01 9.99
N VAL A 15 -23.74 6.97 10.26
CA VAL A 15 -22.56 7.25 9.46
C VAL A 15 -21.70 6.00 9.62
N ASP A 16 -21.61 5.23 8.57
CA ASP A 16 -20.77 4.02 8.53
C ASP A 16 -19.33 4.49 8.73
N ALA A 17 -18.76 4.19 9.89
CA ALA A 17 -17.37 4.54 10.19
C ALA A 17 -16.47 3.64 9.35
N ARG A 18 -15.33 4.18 8.89
CA ARG A 18 -14.28 3.40 8.23
C ARG A 18 -13.96 2.17 9.08
N LYS A 19 -13.87 1.00 8.45
CA LYS A 19 -13.45 -0.24 9.11
C LYS A 19 -12.25 -0.82 8.38
N CYS A 20 -11.12 -0.87 9.09
CA CYS A 20 -9.90 -1.57 8.67
C CYS A 20 -9.78 -2.88 9.46
N GLY A 21 -9.32 -3.96 8.82
CA GLY A 21 -9.13 -5.24 9.47
C GLY A 21 -7.93 -5.33 10.41
N ASN A 22 -7.08 -4.30 10.45
CA ASN A 22 -5.83 -4.25 11.23
C ASN A 22 -6.01 -3.65 12.64
N GLU A 23 -7.16 -3.85 13.29
CA GLU A 23 -7.42 -3.31 14.63
C GLU A 23 -6.45 -3.84 15.71
N VAL A 24 -5.93 -5.06 15.52
CA VAL A 24 -5.01 -5.70 16.46
C VAL A 24 -3.63 -5.86 15.80
N VAL A 25 -2.64 -5.17 16.34
CA VAL A 25 -1.24 -5.31 15.92
C VAL A 25 -0.62 -6.54 16.58
N PRO A 26 0.01 -7.47 15.82
CA PRO A 26 0.68 -8.63 16.40
C PRO A 26 1.76 -8.24 17.42
N PRO A 27 1.94 -9.01 18.52
CA PRO A 27 2.95 -8.69 19.55
C PRO A 27 4.38 -8.60 19.02
N SER A 28 4.76 -9.43 18.04
CA SER A 28 6.07 -9.37 17.37
C SER A 28 6.30 -8.03 16.67
N VAL A 29 5.30 -7.55 15.96
CA VAL A 29 5.32 -6.26 15.26
C VAL A 29 5.38 -5.09 16.26
N GLN A 30 4.62 -5.16 17.36
CA GLN A 30 4.71 -4.17 18.44
C GLN A 30 6.10 -4.13 19.08
N MET A 31 6.74 -5.28 19.29
CA MET A 31 8.10 -5.35 19.84
C MET A 31 9.12 -4.74 18.88
N ALA A 32 9.01 -5.02 17.58
CA ALA A 32 9.87 -4.43 16.57
C ALA A 32 9.71 -2.90 16.53
N ALA A 33 8.47 -2.39 16.53
CA ALA A 33 8.20 -0.95 16.56
C ALA A 33 8.81 -0.27 17.80
N ARG A 34 8.66 -0.87 18.99
CA ARG A 34 9.28 -0.36 20.22
C ARG A 34 10.82 -0.42 20.19
N TYR A 35 11.40 -1.39 19.51
CA TYR A 35 12.84 -1.44 19.30
C TYR A 35 13.30 -0.28 18.43
N PHE A 36 12.65 -0.03 17.29
CA PHE A 36 12.97 1.08 16.40
C PHE A 36 12.75 2.44 17.09
N ASP A 37 11.63 2.65 17.78
CA ASP A 37 11.39 3.87 18.58
C ASP A 37 12.51 4.16 19.59
N ARG A 38 13.05 3.14 20.27
CA ARG A 38 14.19 3.34 21.16
C ARG A 38 15.46 3.74 20.40
N GLN A 39 15.70 3.19 19.22
CA GLN A 39 16.84 3.60 18.39
C GLN A 39 16.67 5.04 17.90
N ASP A 40 15.46 5.44 17.54
CA ASP A 40 15.14 6.79 17.08
C ASP A 40 15.38 7.83 18.15
N LYS A 41 15.04 7.55 19.40
CA LYS A 41 15.33 8.43 20.54
C LYS A 41 16.82 8.58 20.86
N LEU A 42 17.64 7.66 20.35
CA LEU A 42 19.11 7.73 20.44
C LEU A 42 19.74 8.35 19.18
N ALA A 43 18.97 8.51 18.11
CA ALA A 43 19.42 9.05 16.84
C ALA A 43 19.60 10.56 16.90
N ASP A 44 20.57 11.06 16.14
CA ASP A 44 20.77 12.50 16.00
C ASP A 44 19.97 13.08 14.81
N ALA A 45 19.95 14.42 14.72
CA ALA A 45 19.26 15.13 13.63
C ALA A 45 19.77 14.74 12.22
N ARG A 46 20.99 14.22 12.09
CA ARG A 46 21.56 13.77 10.81
C ARG A 46 20.88 12.49 10.34
N THR A 47 20.48 11.62 11.27
CA THR A 47 19.75 10.38 10.95
C THR A 47 18.39 10.71 10.35
N LEU A 48 17.66 11.68 10.91
CA LEU A 48 16.38 12.13 10.35
C LEU A 48 16.55 12.78 8.97
N GLN A 49 17.60 13.59 8.81
CA GLN A 49 17.92 14.16 7.48
C GLN A 49 18.20 13.06 6.45
N ALA A 50 18.97 12.03 6.82
CA ALA A 50 19.29 10.93 5.94
C ALA A 50 18.04 10.14 5.52
N VAL A 51 17.03 10.04 6.38
CA VAL A 51 15.73 9.41 6.03
C VAL A 51 15.00 10.23 4.96
N ALA A 52 14.95 11.54 5.09
CA ALA A 52 14.30 12.42 4.12
C ALA A 52 14.94 12.37 2.72
N GLU A 53 16.21 11.95 2.63
CA GLU A 53 16.95 11.80 1.36
C GLU A 53 16.85 10.37 0.78
N ARG A 54 16.26 9.42 1.50
CA ARG A 54 16.10 8.03 1.01
C ARG A 54 15.05 7.95 -0.08
N SER A 55 15.28 7.00 -0.99
CA SER A 55 14.27 6.59 -1.97
C SER A 55 14.12 5.07 -1.99
N LEU A 56 12.89 4.63 -2.20
CA LEU A 56 12.54 3.22 -2.29
C LEU A 56 11.56 3.02 -3.46
N VAL A 57 11.84 2.05 -4.31
CA VAL A 57 10.97 1.65 -5.41
C VAL A 57 10.44 0.24 -5.14
N ILE A 58 9.12 0.07 -5.09
CA ILE A 58 8.46 -1.19 -4.75
C ILE A 58 7.76 -1.76 -5.98
N ASP A 59 8.19 -2.95 -6.41
CA ASP A 59 7.47 -3.72 -7.43
C ASP A 59 6.09 -4.10 -6.92
N THR A 60 5.05 -3.80 -7.70
CA THR A 60 3.65 -3.89 -7.26
C THR A 60 2.82 -4.69 -8.26
N TYR A 61 1.97 -5.56 -7.75
CA TYR A 61 1.05 -6.39 -8.52
C TYR A 61 -0.37 -6.14 -8.04
N PHE A 62 -1.27 -5.82 -8.97
CA PHE A 62 -2.69 -5.64 -8.69
C PHE A 62 -3.47 -6.86 -9.17
N HIS A 63 -4.36 -7.36 -8.33
CA HIS A 63 -5.22 -8.50 -8.59
C HIS A 63 -6.67 -8.07 -8.45
N VAL A 64 -7.39 -7.94 -9.57
CA VAL A 64 -8.82 -7.64 -9.59
C VAL A 64 -9.57 -8.96 -9.54
N ILE A 65 -10.30 -9.21 -8.44
CA ILE A 65 -11.05 -10.43 -8.21
C ILE A 65 -12.54 -10.09 -8.15
N SER A 66 -13.33 -10.65 -9.07
CA SER A 66 -14.74 -10.32 -9.21
C SER A 66 -15.62 -11.57 -9.15
N SER A 67 -16.87 -11.39 -8.71
CA SER A 67 -17.86 -12.47 -8.70
C SER A 67 -18.41 -12.78 -10.09
N ASP A 68 -18.36 -11.78 -10.98
CA ASP A 68 -18.80 -11.84 -12.38
C ASP A 68 -18.11 -10.72 -13.19
N ASN A 69 -18.47 -10.57 -14.46
CA ASN A 69 -17.86 -9.59 -15.38
C ASN A 69 -18.42 -8.17 -15.23
N THR A 70 -19.23 -7.88 -14.20
CA THR A 70 -19.80 -6.54 -13.98
C THR A 70 -18.98 -5.72 -13.00
N LEU A 71 -19.07 -4.39 -13.08
CA LEU A 71 -18.49 -3.49 -12.09
C LEU A 71 -19.05 -3.79 -10.68
N LYS A 72 -20.36 -4.05 -10.57
CA LYS A 72 -21.01 -4.42 -9.31
C LYS A 72 -20.47 -5.73 -8.73
N GLY A 73 -20.06 -6.66 -9.57
CA GLY A 73 -19.38 -7.90 -9.16
C GLY A 73 -17.92 -7.71 -8.77
N GLY A 74 -17.39 -6.49 -8.87
CA GLY A 74 -16.01 -6.17 -8.52
C GLY A 74 -15.04 -6.11 -9.71
N ASN A 75 -15.51 -6.23 -10.95
CA ASN A 75 -14.65 -6.16 -12.13
C ASN A 75 -14.32 -4.71 -12.47
N LEU A 76 -13.29 -4.15 -11.81
CA LEU A 76 -12.84 -2.77 -11.99
C LEU A 76 -12.39 -2.53 -13.43
N PRO A 77 -12.82 -1.44 -14.10
CA PRO A 77 -12.29 -1.03 -15.41
C PRO A 77 -10.82 -0.55 -15.29
N ASP A 78 -10.10 -0.55 -16.40
CA ASP A 78 -8.67 -0.19 -16.45
C ASP A 78 -8.42 1.27 -16.04
N GLU A 79 -9.38 2.15 -16.27
CA GLU A 79 -9.32 3.55 -15.86
C GLU A 79 -9.29 3.69 -14.34
N GLN A 80 -10.11 2.91 -13.62
CA GLN A 80 -10.12 2.92 -12.14
C GLN A 80 -8.86 2.27 -11.57
N VAL A 81 -8.36 1.20 -12.17
CA VAL A 81 -7.09 0.56 -11.79
C VAL A 81 -5.92 1.53 -11.96
N THR A 82 -5.88 2.25 -13.09
CA THR A 82 -4.87 3.28 -13.37
C THR A 82 -4.99 4.46 -12.39
N ALA A 83 -6.20 4.92 -12.13
CA ALA A 83 -6.45 6.01 -11.17
C ALA A 83 -6.02 5.62 -9.75
N GLN A 84 -6.26 4.38 -9.33
CA GLN A 84 -5.81 3.85 -8.03
C GLN A 84 -4.29 3.79 -7.94
N PHE A 85 -3.61 3.32 -8.98
CA PHE A 85 -2.14 3.30 -9.00
C PHE A 85 -1.54 4.72 -8.93
N ASN A 86 -2.15 5.67 -9.64
CA ASN A 86 -1.74 7.08 -9.58
C ASN A 86 -2.01 7.69 -8.19
N ALA A 87 -3.14 7.37 -7.57
CA ALA A 87 -3.46 7.81 -6.21
C ALA A 87 -2.42 7.32 -5.21
N LEU A 88 -2.05 6.05 -5.27
CA LEU A 88 -1.02 5.47 -4.41
C LEU A 88 0.33 6.21 -4.52
N ASN A 89 0.84 6.41 -5.73
CA ASN A 89 2.10 7.14 -5.94
C ASN A 89 2.00 8.63 -5.55
N ARG A 90 0.85 9.27 -5.72
CA ARG A 90 0.60 10.64 -5.26
C ARG A 90 0.70 10.73 -3.74
N ASP A 91 0.10 9.79 -3.04
CA ASP A 91 -0.05 9.83 -1.59
C ASP A 91 1.28 9.51 -0.86
N PHE A 92 2.13 8.68 -1.46
CA PHE A 92 3.46 8.37 -0.93
C PHE A 92 4.58 9.30 -1.42
N LYS A 93 4.29 10.30 -2.28
CA LYS A 93 5.30 11.14 -2.94
C LYS A 93 6.30 11.82 -1.99
N ASP A 94 5.81 12.24 -0.81
CA ASP A 94 6.60 13.01 0.16
C ASP A 94 7.40 12.10 1.12
N THR A 95 7.25 10.78 1.01
CA THR A 95 7.98 9.78 1.81
C THR A 95 9.25 9.26 1.12
N GLY A 96 9.49 9.63 -0.13
CA GLY A 96 10.55 9.02 -0.94
C GLY A 96 10.24 7.62 -1.44
N ILE A 97 9.02 7.11 -1.21
CA ILE A 97 8.57 5.79 -1.65
C ILE A 97 7.76 5.92 -2.93
N SER A 98 8.04 5.05 -3.89
CA SER A 98 7.30 4.96 -5.14
C SER A 98 7.02 3.50 -5.51
N PHE A 99 6.00 3.30 -6.32
CA PHE A 99 5.55 1.98 -6.74
C PHE A 99 5.66 1.83 -8.24
N VAL A 100 6.03 0.64 -8.70
CA VAL A 100 6.07 0.28 -10.12
C VAL A 100 5.09 -0.86 -10.36
N LEU A 101 4.03 -0.59 -11.10
CA LEU A 101 3.02 -1.60 -11.44
C LEU A 101 3.62 -2.57 -12.47
N LYS A 102 3.85 -3.80 -12.06
CA LYS A 102 4.46 -4.86 -12.88
C LYS A 102 3.42 -5.63 -13.66
N ASP A 103 2.27 -5.89 -13.05
CA ASP A 103 1.18 -6.65 -13.69
C ASP A 103 -0.17 -6.31 -13.05
N VAL A 104 -1.25 -6.49 -13.84
CA VAL A 104 -2.62 -6.43 -13.38
C VAL A 104 -3.32 -7.70 -13.81
N THR A 105 -3.66 -8.58 -12.87
CA THR A 105 -4.42 -9.79 -13.15
C THR A 105 -5.91 -9.59 -12.91
N ARG A 106 -6.74 -10.28 -13.69
CA ARG A 106 -8.20 -10.26 -13.56
C ARG A 106 -8.72 -11.69 -13.42
N THR A 107 -9.47 -11.94 -12.36
CA THR A 107 -9.98 -13.27 -12.04
C THR A 107 -11.46 -13.20 -11.71
N VAL A 108 -12.28 -13.85 -12.51
CA VAL A 108 -13.72 -14.05 -12.21
C VAL A 108 -13.84 -15.33 -11.41
N ASN A 109 -14.03 -15.20 -10.11
CA ASN A 109 -14.22 -16.30 -9.19
C ASN A 109 -15.09 -15.83 -8.01
N LYS A 110 -16.36 -16.30 -7.99
CA LYS A 110 -17.33 -15.85 -7.00
C LYS A 110 -16.91 -16.18 -5.56
N GLU A 111 -16.35 -17.35 -5.32
CA GLU A 111 -15.89 -17.75 -3.99
C GLU A 111 -14.75 -16.81 -3.49
N TRP A 112 -13.77 -16.54 -4.36
CA TRP A 112 -12.65 -15.64 -4.03
C TRP A 112 -13.08 -14.17 -3.88
N ALA A 113 -14.11 -13.77 -4.62
CA ALA A 113 -14.63 -12.41 -4.54
C ALA A 113 -15.42 -12.15 -3.25
N THR A 114 -16.13 -13.16 -2.71
CA THR A 114 -17.16 -12.94 -1.68
C THR A 114 -16.93 -13.66 -0.34
N PHE A 115 -15.78 -14.30 -0.13
CA PHE A 115 -15.49 -14.88 1.19
C PHE A 115 -15.35 -13.78 2.25
N SER A 116 -15.77 -14.06 3.48
CA SER A 116 -15.54 -13.18 4.63
C SER A 116 -14.08 -13.26 5.11
N VAL A 117 -13.53 -12.14 5.58
CA VAL A 117 -12.15 -12.08 6.11
C VAL A 117 -12.20 -12.45 7.60
N ASP A 118 -12.48 -13.69 7.89
CA ASP A 118 -12.54 -14.25 9.24
C ASP A 118 -11.73 -15.54 9.35
N ASN A 119 -11.76 -16.17 10.52
CA ASN A 119 -11.00 -17.39 10.77
C ASN A 119 -11.47 -18.58 9.92
N ASP A 120 -12.73 -18.63 9.53
CA ASP A 120 -13.32 -19.78 8.83
C ASP A 120 -12.97 -19.78 7.34
N SER A 121 -12.61 -18.62 6.79
CA SER A 121 -12.28 -18.43 5.37
C SER A 121 -10.79 -18.42 5.04
N LYS A 122 -9.92 -18.70 6.01
CA LYS A 122 -8.45 -18.67 5.82
C LYS A 122 -7.92 -19.59 4.73
N ASP A 123 -8.61 -20.68 4.45
CA ASP A 123 -8.19 -21.62 3.39
C ASP A 123 -8.58 -21.11 2.00
N VAL A 124 -9.70 -20.40 1.88
CA VAL A 124 -10.11 -19.73 0.63
C VAL A 124 -9.13 -18.60 0.31
N GLU A 125 -8.81 -17.75 1.30
CA GLU A 125 -7.81 -16.70 1.16
C GLU A 125 -6.45 -17.27 0.75
N TYR A 126 -5.99 -18.31 1.44
CA TYR A 126 -4.71 -18.95 1.13
C TYR A 126 -4.69 -19.49 -0.30
N THR A 127 -5.77 -20.16 -0.75
CA THR A 127 -5.89 -20.71 -2.10
C THR A 127 -5.84 -19.60 -3.15
N MET A 128 -6.58 -18.52 -2.91
CA MET A 128 -6.59 -17.33 -3.78
C MET A 128 -5.20 -16.71 -3.88
N LYS A 129 -4.61 -16.37 -2.74
CA LYS A 129 -3.30 -15.70 -2.71
C LYS A 129 -2.19 -16.61 -3.24
N LYS A 130 -2.21 -17.91 -2.97
CA LYS A 130 -1.27 -18.88 -3.52
C LYS A 130 -1.32 -18.96 -5.06
N ALA A 131 -2.50 -18.80 -5.63
CA ALA A 131 -2.68 -18.83 -7.08
C ALA A 131 -2.27 -17.50 -7.77
N LEU A 132 -2.41 -16.38 -7.07
CA LEU A 132 -2.31 -15.05 -7.66
C LEU A 132 -1.02 -14.30 -7.30
N ARG A 133 -0.44 -14.56 -6.11
CA ARG A 133 0.73 -13.84 -5.62
C ARG A 133 1.87 -13.89 -6.63
N GLN A 134 2.52 -12.75 -6.85
CA GLN A 134 3.69 -12.59 -7.73
C GLN A 134 4.83 -11.89 -6.96
N GLY A 135 6.04 -12.11 -7.44
CA GLY A 135 7.25 -11.52 -6.88
C GLY A 135 7.71 -12.12 -5.54
N SER A 136 8.77 -11.55 -4.99
CA SER A 136 9.34 -11.92 -3.69
C SER A 136 8.56 -11.32 -2.51
N TYR A 137 9.03 -11.50 -1.28
CA TYR A 137 8.42 -10.85 -0.10
C TYR A 137 8.62 -9.32 -0.09
N ALA A 138 9.56 -8.80 -0.89
CA ALA A 138 9.72 -7.36 -1.12
C ALA A 138 8.74 -6.79 -2.16
N ALA A 139 7.92 -7.61 -2.80
CA ALA A 139 6.93 -7.18 -3.78
C ALA A 139 5.55 -7.04 -3.15
N LEU A 140 4.91 -5.89 -3.39
CA LEU A 140 3.56 -5.61 -2.92
C LEU A 140 2.53 -6.29 -3.82
N ASN A 141 1.62 -7.07 -3.21
CA ASN A 141 0.46 -7.64 -3.88
C ASN A 141 -0.81 -7.05 -3.28
N VAL A 142 -1.65 -6.42 -4.11
CA VAL A 142 -2.93 -5.82 -3.70
C VAL A 142 -4.07 -6.53 -4.39
N TYR A 143 -4.99 -7.09 -3.60
CA TYR A 143 -6.13 -7.88 -4.04
C TYR A 143 -7.41 -7.03 -3.92
N TYR A 144 -7.87 -6.46 -5.03
CA TYR A 144 -9.12 -5.69 -5.11
C TYR A 144 -10.29 -6.65 -5.28
N ARG A 145 -11.20 -6.66 -4.31
CA ARG A 145 -12.39 -7.51 -4.35
C ARG A 145 -13.56 -6.88 -3.59
N PRO A 146 -14.80 -7.29 -3.81
CA PRO A 146 -15.92 -6.92 -2.94
C PRO A 146 -15.69 -7.46 -1.52
N LEU A 147 -15.43 -6.59 -0.57
CA LEU A 147 -15.33 -6.93 0.85
C LEU A 147 -16.70 -6.79 1.51
N GLY A 148 -17.02 -7.69 2.44
CA GLY A 148 -18.26 -7.66 3.22
C GLY A 148 -18.13 -6.89 4.53
N ASP A 149 -19.21 -6.82 5.29
CA ASP A 149 -19.29 -6.39 6.69
C ASP A 149 -18.78 -4.96 6.97
N GLY A 150 -18.86 -4.07 5.95
CA GLY A 150 -18.37 -2.69 6.05
C GLY A 150 -16.85 -2.57 6.07
N LEU A 151 -16.11 -3.66 5.78
CA LEU A 151 -14.66 -3.65 5.72
C LEU A 151 -14.19 -2.92 4.45
N LEU A 152 -13.30 -1.94 4.59
CA LEU A 152 -12.69 -1.22 3.47
C LEU A 152 -11.39 -1.87 3.02
N GLY A 153 -10.60 -2.41 3.96
CA GLY A 153 -9.36 -3.09 3.65
C GLY A 153 -8.76 -3.85 4.83
N ILE A 154 -7.74 -4.63 4.53
CA ILE A 154 -6.88 -5.32 5.49
C ILE A 154 -5.55 -5.65 4.83
N CYS A 155 -4.45 -5.43 5.54
CA CYS A 155 -3.11 -5.85 5.13
C CYS A 155 -2.44 -6.74 6.17
N VAL A 156 -1.48 -7.52 5.73
CA VAL A 156 -0.59 -8.27 6.62
C VAL A 156 0.58 -7.37 7.00
N PHE A 157 0.85 -7.25 8.30
CA PHE A 157 2.04 -6.57 8.81
C PHE A 157 3.32 -7.31 8.43
N PRO A 158 4.47 -6.59 8.29
CA PRO A 158 5.76 -7.24 8.03
C PRO A 158 6.17 -8.15 9.19
N GLU A 159 6.63 -9.35 8.86
CA GLU A 159 7.16 -10.32 9.82
C GLU A 159 8.29 -11.15 9.19
N ASP A 160 8.97 -11.97 10.00
CA ASP A 160 9.96 -12.91 9.48
C ASP A 160 9.26 -14.04 8.74
N VAL A 161 9.59 -14.22 7.44
CA VAL A 161 8.98 -15.24 6.60
C VAL A 161 10.03 -16.10 5.92
N THR A 162 9.66 -17.35 5.62
CA THR A 162 10.38 -18.21 4.70
C THR A 162 9.67 -18.21 3.35
N GLN A 163 10.44 -18.07 2.28
CA GLN A 163 9.92 -18.08 0.93
C GLN A 163 9.06 -19.32 0.68
N GLY A 164 7.81 -19.12 0.29
CA GLY A 164 6.87 -20.18 -0.05
C GLY A 164 6.11 -20.79 1.13
N ASP A 165 6.38 -20.39 2.37
CA ASP A 165 5.55 -20.80 3.50
C ASP A 165 4.16 -20.15 3.50
N ARG A 166 3.29 -20.51 4.46
CA ARG A 166 1.93 -19.98 4.54
C ARG A 166 1.91 -18.46 4.78
N THR A 167 2.79 -17.96 5.63
CA THR A 167 2.91 -16.54 5.96
C THR A 167 3.32 -15.73 4.75
N PHE A 168 4.33 -16.21 4.01
CA PHE A 168 4.73 -15.61 2.73
C PHE A 168 3.56 -15.55 1.74
N VAL A 169 2.79 -16.63 1.59
CA VAL A 169 1.65 -16.70 0.66
C VAL A 169 0.55 -15.73 1.07
N LEU A 170 0.26 -15.61 2.36
CA LEU A 170 -0.81 -14.76 2.87
C LEU A 170 -0.46 -13.27 2.91
N ASP A 171 0.80 -12.88 2.69
CA ASP A 171 1.22 -11.47 2.66
C ASP A 171 0.47 -10.65 1.58
N GLY A 172 0.44 -9.34 1.77
CA GLY A 172 -0.21 -8.37 0.88
C GLY A 172 -1.51 -7.82 1.45
N CYS A 173 -2.19 -6.99 0.64
CA CYS A 173 -3.35 -6.22 1.05
C CYS A 173 -4.61 -6.65 0.29
N GLN A 174 -5.74 -6.75 0.98
CA GLN A 174 -7.06 -6.84 0.36
C GLN A 174 -7.76 -5.49 0.49
N VAL A 175 -8.32 -4.97 -0.59
CA VAL A 175 -8.93 -3.63 -0.66
C VAL A 175 -10.30 -3.73 -1.33
N LEU A 176 -11.28 -3.04 -0.76
CA LEU A 176 -12.64 -2.97 -1.29
C LEU A 176 -12.64 -2.32 -2.68
N THR A 177 -13.23 -2.97 -3.68
CA THR A 177 -13.33 -2.43 -5.04
C THR A 177 -14.09 -1.11 -5.11
N GLY A 178 -15.06 -0.88 -4.22
CA GLY A 178 -15.81 0.37 -4.14
C GLY A 178 -14.99 1.56 -3.62
N SER A 179 -13.80 1.34 -3.02
CA SER A 179 -12.98 2.41 -2.44
C SER A 179 -11.90 2.96 -3.38
N VAL A 180 -11.81 2.46 -4.61
CA VAL A 180 -10.91 3.02 -5.64
C VAL A 180 -11.41 4.38 -6.14
N PRO A 181 -10.58 5.22 -6.76
CA PRO A 181 -11.03 6.50 -7.31
C PRO A 181 -12.22 6.32 -8.27
N GLY A 182 -13.32 7.06 -7.96
CA GLY A 182 -14.58 6.96 -8.69
C GLY A 182 -15.41 5.69 -8.39
N GLY A 183 -15.07 4.96 -7.34
CA GLY A 183 -15.88 3.86 -6.81
C GLY A 183 -17.16 4.34 -6.10
N ASP A 184 -17.98 3.40 -5.64
CA ASP A 184 -19.30 3.68 -5.07
C ASP A 184 -19.33 3.79 -3.54
N THR A 185 -18.18 3.63 -2.86
CA THR A 185 -18.09 3.77 -1.39
C THR A 185 -17.97 5.24 -1.02
N THR A 186 -19.11 5.89 -0.79
CA THR A 186 -19.18 7.34 -0.47
C THR A 186 -18.21 7.73 0.64
N ASN A 187 -17.49 8.84 0.46
CA ASN A 187 -16.46 9.40 1.35
C ASN A 187 -15.13 8.62 1.42
N TYR A 188 -15.09 7.41 0.87
CA TYR A 188 -13.91 6.53 0.86
C TYR A 188 -13.62 6.02 -0.56
N ASN A 189 -13.82 6.83 -1.58
CA ASN A 189 -13.68 6.49 -2.99
C ASN A 189 -12.72 7.41 -3.76
N ASP A 190 -11.67 7.88 -3.08
CA ASP A 190 -10.55 8.62 -3.69
C ASP A 190 -9.21 7.84 -3.62
N GLY A 191 -9.30 6.55 -3.26
CA GLY A 191 -8.17 5.61 -3.26
C GLY A 191 -7.34 5.60 -1.99
N LYS A 192 -7.71 6.38 -0.95
CA LYS A 192 -6.95 6.48 0.31
C LYS A 192 -7.01 5.20 1.15
N THR A 193 -8.02 4.36 0.93
CA THR A 193 -8.07 3.04 1.57
C THR A 193 -6.85 2.21 1.22
N ALA A 194 -6.46 2.11 -0.06
CA ALA A 194 -5.24 1.39 -0.44
C ALA A 194 -3.98 2.01 0.16
N THR A 195 -3.89 3.34 0.22
CA THR A 195 -2.78 4.08 0.85
C THR A 195 -2.65 3.73 2.34
N HIS A 196 -3.77 3.71 3.07
CA HIS A 196 -3.85 3.33 4.47
C HIS A 196 -3.40 1.87 4.69
N GLU A 197 -3.98 0.94 3.95
CA GLU A 197 -3.67 -0.48 4.06
C GLU A 197 -2.20 -0.77 3.74
N ILE A 198 -1.63 -0.13 2.73
CA ILE A 198 -0.23 -0.27 2.38
C ILE A 198 0.67 0.34 3.47
N GLY A 199 0.21 1.37 4.19
CA GLY A 199 0.87 1.84 5.42
C GLY A 199 1.06 0.71 6.44
N HIS A 200 0.03 -0.13 6.68
CA HIS A 200 0.16 -1.32 7.55
C HIS A 200 1.13 -2.36 6.98
N TRP A 201 1.07 -2.61 5.67
CA TRP A 201 2.00 -3.52 5.00
C TRP A 201 3.47 -3.06 5.13
N LEU A 202 3.68 -1.76 5.32
CA LEU A 202 4.97 -1.13 5.58
C LEU A 202 5.30 -0.95 7.07
N GLY A 203 4.43 -1.41 8.01
CA GLY A 203 4.70 -1.41 9.45
C GLY A 203 4.11 -0.24 10.23
N LEU A 204 3.27 0.61 9.63
CA LEU A 204 2.59 1.69 10.33
C LEU A 204 1.36 1.18 11.08
N PHE A 205 1.09 1.78 12.24
CA PHE A 205 -0.10 1.54 13.04
C PHE A 205 -1.11 2.66 12.82
N HIS A 206 -2.36 2.45 13.27
CA HIS A 206 -3.32 3.54 13.33
C HIS A 206 -2.82 4.62 14.29
N THR A 207 -3.08 5.89 13.99
CA THR A 207 -2.70 7.02 14.85
C THR A 207 -3.27 6.92 16.26
N PHE A 208 -4.43 6.27 16.40
CA PHE A 208 -5.14 6.04 17.67
C PHE A 208 -4.82 4.69 18.34
N GLN A 209 -3.87 3.90 17.83
CA GLN A 209 -3.64 2.50 18.26
C GLN A 209 -3.37 2.34 19.74
N GLY A 210 -2.55 3.19 20.34
CA GLY A 210 -2.23 3.19 21.77
C GLY A 210 -3.09 4.16 22.59
N GLY A 211 -4.06 4.83 21.99
CA GLY A 211 -4.81 5.90 22.60
C GLY A 211 -3.88 6.95 23.21
N CYS A 212 -4.34 7.63 24.28
CA CYS A 212 -3.49 8.63 24.93
C CYS A 212 -2.29 8.04 25.71
N ALA A 213 -2.22 6.74 25.92
CA ALA A 213 -1.16 6.14 26.73
C ALA A 213 0.14 5.88 25.96
N GLY A 214 0.16 6.07 24.64
CA GLY A 214 1.35 5.79 23.84
C GLY A 214 1.23 6.09 22.36
N GLY A 215 0.04 6.48 21.88
CA GLY A 215 -0.19 6.72 20.45
C GLY A 215 0.17 5.51 19.59
N ASP A 216 0.57 5.75 18.37
CA ASP A 216 1.09 4.74 17.45
C ASP A 216 2.59 4.43 17.68
N GLY A 217 3.20 5.08 18.67
CA GLY A 217 4.62 4.97 18.99
C GLY A 217 5.54 5.69 18.00
N VAL A 218 5.04 6.70 17.30
CA VAL A 218 5.82 7.63 16.44
C VAL A 218 5.80 9.02 17.10
N ASP A 219 6.96 9.57 17.38
CA ASP A 219 7.08 10.78 18.22
C ASP A 219 6.45 12.05 17.59
N ASP A 220 6.42 12.13 16.26
CA ASP A 220 5.84 13.28 15.53
C ASP A 220 4.39 13.05 15.07
N THR A 221 3.76 11.94 15.51
CA THR A 221 2.34 11.68 15.38
C THR A 221 1.68 11.95 16.73
N PRO A 222 0.89 13.04 16.90
CA PRO A 222 0.21 13.31 18.17
C PRO A 222 -0.68 12.16 18.62
N ALA A 223 -0.68 11.87 19.94
CA ALA A 223 -1.51 10.81 20.48
C ALA A 223 -2.99 11.13 20.30
N GLN A 224 -3.75 10.16 19.81
CA GLN A 224 -5.19 10.26 19.56
C GLN A 224 -5.91 9.16 20.32
N ARG A 225 -7.03 9.50 21.01
CA ARG A 225 -7.76 8.55 21.87
C ARG A 225 -8.54 7.50 21.09
N SER A 226 -9.13 7.89 19.98
CA SER A 226 -10.05 7.09 19.15
C SER A 226 -10.02 7.60 17.71
N PRO A 227 -10.39 6.75 16.72
CA PRO A 227 -10.40 7.18 15.33
C PRO A 227 -11.28 8.39 15.09
N THR A 228 -10.88 9.24 14.16
CA THR A 228 -11.70 10.32 13.63
C THR A 228 -12.75 9.75 12.69
N ASN A 229 -13.97 10.24 12.81
CA ASN A 229 -15.04 9.97 11.85
C ASN A 229 -15.36 11.22 11.04
N GLY A 230 -15.43 11.11 9.75
CA GLY A 230 -15.75 12.23 8.86
C GLY A 230 -14.54 13.10 8.53
N CYS A 231 -14.80 14.38 8.30
CA CYS A 231 -13.80 15.42 8.09
C CYS A 231 -14.14 16.63 8.98
N PRO A 232 -13.68 16.64 10.26
CA PRO A 232 -13.97 17.74 11.17
C PRO A 232 -13.44 19.07 10.65
N THR A 233 -14.23 20.15 10.80
CA THR A 233 -13.82 21.51 10.40
C THR A 233 -12.99 22.21 11.49
N THR A 234 -12.95 21.63 12.69
CA THR A 234 -12.10 22.05 13.79
C THR A 234 -11.18 20.89 14.15
N ASN A 235 -9.93 21.19 14.45
CA ASN A 235 -8.99 20.14 14.84
C ASN A 235 -9.34 19.63 16.24
N PRO A 236 -9.87 18.39 16.39
CA PRO A 236 -10.12 17.81 17.69
C PRO A 236 -8.79 17.61 18.45
N ASP A 237 -8.86 17.61 19.77
CA ASP A 237 -7.76 17.25 20.67
C ASP A 237 -8.34 16.31 21.71
N THR A 238 -8.25 15.01 21.46
CA THR A 238 -8.84 13.99 22.34
C THR A 238 -7.91 13.54 23.45
N CYS A 239 -6.62 13.88 23.38
CA CYS A 239 -5.59 13.57 24.39
C CYS A 239 -4.99 14.85 24.95
N THR A 240 -5.71 15.48 25.88
CA THR A 240 -5.35 16.78 26.45
C THR A 240 -4.31 16.70 27.56
N GLY A 241 -3.50 17.75 27.69
CA GLY A 241 -2.50 17.92 28.76
C GLY A 241 -1.08 18.09 28.23
N PRO A 242 -0.15 18.63 29.06
CA PRO A 242 1.20 18.98 28.61
C PRO A 242 2.05 17.77 28.15
N GLN A 243 1.67 16.56 28.55
CA GLN A 243 2.31 15.32 28.12
C GLN A 243 1.85 14.81 26.76
N TYR A 244 0.81 15.40 26.18
CA TYR A 244 0.25 15.05 24.87
C TYR A 244 0.20 16.29 23.97
N PRO A 245 1.34 16.72 23.44
CA PRO A 245 1.39 17.89 22.58
C PRO A 245 0.75 17.60 21.21
N GLY A 246 0.06 18.59 20.68
CA GLY A 246 -0.57 18.50 19.35
C GLY A 246 -2.07 18.23 19.41
N VAL A 247 -2.70 18.26 18.28
CA VAL A 247 -4.13 17.92 18.06
C VAL A 247 -4.21 16.57 17.34
N ASP A 248 -5.37 15.94 17.34
CA ASP A 248 -5.56 14.66 16.66
C ASP A 248 -5.13 14.78 15.18
N PRO A 249 -4.34 13.83 14.65
CA PRO A 249 -3.77 13.90 13.31
C PRO A 249 -4.79 13.49 12.23
N ILE A 250 -5.90 14.23 12.11
CA ILE A 250 -7.04 13.93 11.23
C ILE A 250 -6.68 13.91 9.74
N HIS A 251 -5.54 14.44 9.36
CA HIS A 251 -5.05 14.47 7.98
C HIS A 251 -4.10 13.32 7.63
N ASN A 252 -3.74 12.53 8.65
CA ASN A 252 -2.84 11.41 8.48
C ASN A 252 -3.54 10.23 7.79
N PHE A 253 -2.87 9.59 6.82
CA PHE A 253 -3.43 8.42 6.13
C PHE A 253 -3.71 7.24 7.06
N MET A 254 -3.12 7.19 8.26
CA MET A 254 -3.32 6.11 9.22
C MET A 254 -4.46 6.39 10.22
N ASP A 255 -5.22 7.49 10.07
CA ASP A 255 -6.49 7.73 10.77
C ASP A 255 -7.69 7.18 9.98
N TYR A 256 -8.92 7.35 10.50
CA TYR A 256 -10.17 6.91 9.87
C TYR A 256 -11.00 8.06 9.30
N SER A 257 -10.40 9.21 9.11
CA SER A 257 -11.01 10.36 8.43
C SER A 257 -11.50 10.01 7.02
N TYR A 258 -12.44 10.78 6.49
CA TYR A 258 -12.85 10.69 5.08
C TYR A 258 -11.66 10.96 4.15
N ASP A 259 -11.66 10.33 2.98
CA ASP A 259 -10.59 10.46 2.00
C ASP A 259 -10.23 11.91 1.69
N ILE A 260 -11.22 12.81 1.61
CA ILE A 260 -10.99 14.23 1.35
C ILE A 260 -10.18 14.94 2.44
N CYS A 261 -10.14 14.38 3.66
CA CYS A 261 -9.39 14.93 4.79
C CYS A 261 -7.93 14.51 4.80
N MET A 262 -7.60 13.34 4.24
CA MET A 262 -6.29 12.70 4.40
C MET A 262 -5.34 13.07 3.28
N TYR A 263 -4.09 13.49 3.63
CA TYR A 263 -3.10 13.88 2.62
C TYR A 263 -1.64 13.70 3.07
N GLU A 264 -1.36 13.13 4.25
CA GLU A 264 0.01 13.09 4.77
C GLU A 264 0.37 11.82 5.56
N PHE A 265 1.66 11.50 5.51
CA PHE A 265 2.41 10.73 6.50
C PHE A 265 3.40 11.67 7.18
N SER A 266 3.71 11.42 8.46
CA SER A 266 4.77 12.16 9.16
C SER A 266 6.17 11.68 8.74
N LEU A 267 7.21 12.46 9.08
CA LEU A 267 8.59 12.05 8.85
C LEU A 267 8.98 10.84 9.72
N GLY A 268 8.50 10.79 10.96
CA GLY A 268 8.70 9.65 11.85
C GLY A 268 8.00 8.38 11.33
N GLN A 269 6.80 8.50 10.76
CA GLN A 269 6.16 7.38 10.08
C GLN A 269 6.97 6.92 8.86
N THR A 270 7.49 7.85 8.07
CA THR A 270 8.37 7.55 6.94
C THR A 270 9.61 6.79 7.41
N LYS A 271 10.23 7.22 8.50
CA LYS A 271 11.37 6.53 9.09
C LYS A 271 11.00 5.10 9.52
N ARG A 272 9.90 4.92 10.22
CA ARG A 272 9.41 3.60 10.63
C ARG A 272 9.20 2.67 9.43
N VAL A 273 8.64 3.18 8.34
CA VAL A 273 8.53 2.41 7.09
C VAL A 273 9.87 1.89 6.61
N PHE A 274 10.90 2.74 6.59
CA PHE A 274 12.23 2.30 6.18
C PHE A 274 12.86 1.30 7.14
N ASP A 275 12.65 1.44 8.45
CA ASP A 275 13.16 0.50 9.46
C ASP A 275 12.52 -0.89 9.29
N PHE A 276 11.20 -0.95 9.11
CA PHE A 276 10.49 -2.20 8.84
C PHE A 276 10.84 -2.80 7.48
N TRP A 277 11.00 -1.96 6.45
CA TRP A 277 11.46 -2.40 5.15
C TRP A 277 12.82 -3.06 5.22
N ASP A 278 13.80 -2.39 5.80
CA ASP A 278 15.19 -2.87 5.90
C ASP A 278 15.27 -4.18 6.71
N ARG A 279 14.43 -4.31 7.75
CA ARG A 279 14.42 -5.48 8.60
C ARG A 279 13.72 -6.69 7.97
N TYR A 280 12.59 -6.50 7.30
CA TYR A 280 11.74 -7.61 6.93
C TYR A 280 11.64 -7.84 5.42
N ARG A 281 11.69 -6.79 4.59
CA ARG A 281 11.42 -6.90 3.15
C ARG A 281 12.66 -6.80 2.29
N ALA A 282 13.57 -5.89 2.58
CA ALA A 282 14.81 -5.69 1.83
C ALA A 282 15.66 -6.96 1.68
N PRO A 283 15.78 -7.86 2.69
CA PRO A 283 16.50 -9.12 2.55
C PRO A 283 15.95 -10.06 1.46
N HIS A 284 14.73 -9.83 1.00
CA HIS A 284 14.06 -10.64 -0.03
C HIS A 284 14.08 -10.01 -1.42
N ILE A 285 14.77 -8.89 -1.62
CA ILE A 285 14.96 -8.27 -2.95
C ILE A 285 15.75 -9.22 -3.83
N GLY A 286 15.24 -9.51 -5.03
CA GLY A 286 15.89 -10.42 -5.98
C GLY A 286 15.81 -11.91 -5.60
N GLY A 287 15.02 -12.26 -4.60
CA GLY A 287 14.71 -13.65 -4.28
C GLY A 287 13.98 -14.36 -5.43
N PRO A 288 13.98 -15.72 -5.44
CA PRO A 288 13.32 -16.49 -6.48
C PRO A 288 11.83 -16.14 -6.54
N GLU A 289 11.36 -15.86 -7.74
CA GLU A 289 9.94 -15.66 -8.01
C GLU A 289 9.18 -16.96 -7.75
N PRO A 290 8.00 -16.94 -7.08
CA PRO A 290 7.21 -18.14 -6.87
C PRO A 290 6.85 -18.74 -8.24
N THR A 291 7.17 -20.03 -8.44
CA THR A 291 6.84 -20.74 -9.68
C THR A 291 5.33 -20.99 -9.70
N VAL A 292 4.58 -20.01 -10.18
CA VAL A 292 3.16 -20.19 -10.45
C VAL A 292 3.04 -20.96 -11.76
N THR A 293 2.71 -22.23 -11.68
CA THR A 293 2.31 -23.01 -12.87
C THR A 293 0.98 -22.46 -13.35
N ARG A 294 1.02 -21.46 -14.21
CA ARG A 294 -0.19 -20.95 -14.90
C ARG A 294 -0.71 -22.09 -15.79
N SER A 295 -1.81 -22.70 -15.37
CA SER A 295 -2.63 -23.52 -16.29
C SER A 295 -3.31 -22.55 -17.25
N SER A 296 -2.72 -22.39 -18.42
CA SER A 296 -3.28 -21.57 -19.50
C SER A 296 -4.54 -22.22 -20.01
N THR A 297 -5.68 -21.83 -19.50
CA THR A 297 -6.96 -22.09 -20.18
C THR A 297 -7.03 -21.13 -21.36
N THR A 298 -6.53 -21.56 -22.51
CA THR A 298 -6.61 -20.81 -23.76
C THR A 298 -8.09 -20.77 -24.17
N THR A 299 -8.76 -19.67 -23.90
CA THR A 299 -10.05 -19.39 -24.52
C THR A 299 -9.77 -19.01 -25.97
N THR A 300 -9.96 -19.97 -26.90
CA THR A 300 -9.84 -19.74 -28.34
C THR A 300 -11.00 -18.82 -28.76
N THR A 301 -10.75 -17.54 -28.86
CA THR A 301 -11.66 -16.60 -29.51
C THR A 301 -11.51 -16.81 -31.02
N THR A 302 -12.49 -17.48 -31.65
CA THR A 302 -12.55 -17.60 -33.09
C THR A 302 -12.91 -16.26 -33.70
N THR A 303 -11.93 -15.50 -34.14
CA THR A 303 -12.12 -14.29 -34.91
C THR A 303 -12.49 -14.68 -36.35
N THR A 304 -13.74 -14.51 -36.70
CA THR A 304 -14.21 -14.65 -38.10
C THR A 304 -13.73 -13.43 -38.89
N THR A 305 -12.63 -13.59 -39.62
CA THR A 305 -12.13 -12.56 -40.52
C THR A 305 -13.00 -12.47 -41.76
N THR A 306 -13.82 -11.42 -41.83
CA THR A 306 -14.54 -11.06 -43.06
C THR A 306 -13.58 -10.31 -43.98
N THR A 307 -13.13 -10.94 -45.02
CA THR A 307 -12.25 -10.34 -46.03
C THR A 307 -13.08 -9.39 -46.90
N THR A 308 -12.88 -8.06 -46.67
CA THR A 308 -13.32 -7.02 -47.60
C THR A 308 -12.15 -6.57 -48.45
N THR A 309 -12.27 -6.74 -49.75
CA THR A 309 -11.30 -6.37 -50.79
C THR A 309 -11.15 -4.84 -50.84
N PRO A 310 -9.94 -4.24 -50.82
CA PRO A 310 -9.80 -2.81 -50.96
C PRO A 310 -9.89 -2.39 -52.44
N VAL A 311 -10.75 -1.39 -52.70
CA VAL A 311 -10.78 -0.66 -53.97
C VAL A 311 -9.63 0.36 -53.95
N ILE A 312 -8.77 0.26 -54.97
CA ILE A 312 -7.67 1.19 -55.22
C ILE A 312 -8.22 2.42 -55.88
N THR A 313 -8.07 3.61 -55.25
CA THR A 313 -8.24 4.92 -55.96
C THR A 313 -6.91 5.66 -55.89
N THR A 314 -6.36 5.95 -57.05
CA THR A 314 -5.09 6.65 -57.28
C THR A 314 -5.28 8.16 -57.32
N THR A 315 -4.23 8.90 -56.92
CA THR A 315 -3.71 10.23 -57.37
C THR A 315 -3.89 11.41 -56.38
N PRO A 316 -2.98 12.41 -56.39
CA PRO A 316 -1.60 12.49 -56.90
C PRO A 316 -0.57 13.08 -55.89
N VAL A 317 0.70 12.92 -56.26
CA VAL A 317 1.94 13.47 -55.72
C VAL A 317 1.93 15.02 -55.67
N ILE A 318 2.37 15.63 -54.59
CA ILE A 318 2.92 16.99 -54.53
C ILE A 318 4.28 16.93 -53.84
N THR A 319 5.30 17.31 -54.61
CA THR A 319 6.71 17.49 -54.26
C THR A 319 6.90 18.85 -53.60
N THR A 320 7.55 18.98 -52.44
CA THR A 320 8.23 20.23 -52.05
C THR A 320 9.46 19.91 -51.18
N THR A 321 10.59 20.05 -51.80
CA THR A 321 11.85 20.77 -51.51
C THR A 321 12.44 20.74 -50.07
N SER A 322 13.65 20.16 -50.09
CA SER A 322 14.66 20.14 -49.02
C SER A 322 15.12 21.54 -48.60
N THR A 323 15.34 21.74 -47.29
CA THR A 323 16.23 22.80 -46.82
C THR A 323 17.26 22.19 -45.86
N THR A 324 18.50 22.24 -46.28
CA THR A 324 19.71 21.80 -45.58
C THR A 324 20.05 22.85 -44.50
N THR A 325 20.28 22.44 -43.26
CA THR A 325 20.94 23.29 -42.27
C THR A 325 22.17 22.57 -41.68
N LYS A 326 23.26 23.29 -41.71
CA LYS A 326 24.65 22.90 -41.42
C LYS A 326 24.85 22.38 -40.01
N SER A 327 25.62 21.28 -39.94
CA SER A 327 26.31 20.76 -38.78
C SER A 327 27.43 21.68 -38.34
N THR A 328 27.47 22.02 -37.02
CA THR A 328 28.62 22.67 -36.39
C THR A 328 29.28 21.67 -35.44
N THR A 329 30.49 21.29 -35.79
CA THR A 329 31.37 20.38 -35.05
C THR A 329 31.92 21.11 -33.81
N THR A 330 31.70 20.59 -32.62
CA THR A 330 32.38 21.04 -31.39
C THR A 330 33.28 19.91 -30.88
N LYS A 331 34.53 20.31 -30.65
CA LYS A 331 35.73 19.55 -30.31
C LYS A 331 35.57 18.76 -28.98
N ALA A 332 35.94 17.48 -29.00
CA ALA A 332 36.06 16.64 -27.82
C ALA A 332 37.25 17.09 -26.95
N THR A 333 37.00 17.32 -25.68
CA THR A 333 38.02 17.50 -24.64
C THR A 333 38.16 16.17 -23.87
N THR A 334 39.32 15.57 -23.93
CA THR A 334 39.66 14.34 -23.23
C THR A 334 39.86 14.62 -21.73
N THR A 335 38.99 14.13 -20.88
CA THR A 335 39.18 14.15 -19.43
C THR A 335 39.68 12.78 -18.97
N LYS A 336 40.82 12.78 -18.29
CA LYS A 336 41.45 11.61 -17.67
C LYS A 336 40.54 10.98 -16.62
N THR A 337 40.22 9.70 -16.81
CA THR A 337 39.52 8.88 -15.80
C THR A 337 40.50 8.51 -14.69
N THR A 338 40.24 9.02 -13.49
CA THR A 338 40.88 8.56 -12.25
C THR A 338 40.02 7.43 -11.70
N THR A 339 40.51 6.22 -11.69
CA THR A 339 39.89 5.06 -11.05
C THR A 339 39.92 5.22 -9.54
N THR A 340 38.79 5.54 -8.94
CA THR A 340 38.57 5.43 -7.49
C THR A 340 38.09 4.01 -7.17
N LYS A 341 38.85 3.35 -6.28
CA LYS A 341 38.54 2.03 -5.72
C LYS A 341 37.18 2.09 -5.01
N SER A 342 36.32 1.13 -5.35
CA SER A 342 35.04 0.87 -4.66
C SER A 342 35.31 0.61 -3.16
N PRO A 343 34.54 1.20 -2.23
CA PRO A 343 34.66 0.86 -0.82
C PRO A 343 34.12 -0.57 -0.58
N THR A 344 34.86 -1.31 0.22
CA THR A 344 34.51 -2.63 0.74
C THR A 344 33.18 -2.52 1.54
N PRO A 345 32.22 -3.44 1.39
CA PRO A 345 31.00 -3.40 2.19
C PRO A 345 31.33 -3.56 3.66
N THR A 346 30.83 -2.65 4.50
CA THR A 346 30.86 -2.75 5.96
C THR A 346 30.01 -3.96 6.37
N PRO A 347 30.47 -4.82 7.30
CA PRO A 347 29.63 -5.93 7.78
C PRO A 347 28.40 -5.39 8.49
N SER A 348 27.22 -5.98 8.22
CA SER A 348 25.98 -5.78 8.96
C SER A 348 26.24 -5.91 10.47
N PRO A 349 25.61 -5.07 11.30
CA PRO A 349 25.72 -5.21 12.75
C PRO A 349 25.17 -6.58 13.16
N SER A 350 26.01 -7.39 13.80
CA SER A 350 25.64 -8.66 14.41
C SER A 350 24.60 -8.41 15.51
N ILE A 351 23.62 -9.30 15.59
CA ILE A 351 22.62 -9.32 16.67
C ILE A 351 23.38 -9.38 18.00
N PRO A 352 23.10 -8.46 18.95
CA PRO A 352 23.80 -8.47 20.24
C PRO A 352 23.49 -9.75 21.03
N ASP A 353 24.49 -10.33 21.70
CA ASP A 353 24.40 -11.60 22.45
C ASP A 353 23.25 -11.61 23.49
N TRP A 354 22.89 -10.46 24.08
CA TRP A 354 21.76 -10.36 25.01
C TRP A 354 20.39 -10.66 24.35
N TRP A 355 20.30 -10.56 23.04
CA TRP A 355 19.10 -10.93 22.27
C TRP A 355 18.91 -12.44 22.23
N CYS A 356 20.00 -13.19 22.17
CA CYS A 356 20.01 -14.64 22.18
C CYS A 356 19.57 -15.21 23.55
N ASP A 357 19.95 -14.55 24.64
CA ASP A 357 19.60 -14.96 26.01
C ASP A 357 18.13 -14.65 26.34
N LEU A 358 17.54 -13.62 25.75
CA LEU A 358 16.17 -13.24 26.08
C LEU A 358 15.11 -14.06 25.32
N PHE A 359 15.45 -14.63 24.16
CA PHE A 359 14.48 -15.26 23.26
C PHE A 359 14.77 -16.72 22.91
N GLY A 360 15.88 -17.33 23.36
CA GLY A 360 16.20 -18.73 23.16
C GLY A 360 16.33 -19.19 21.70
N ILE A 361 16.60 -18.27 20.76
CA ILE A 361 16.49 -18.50 19.31
C ILE A 361 17.86 -18.74 18.64
N CYS A 362 18.97 -18.44 19.30
CA CYS A 362 20.29 -18.69 18.76
C CYS A 362 20.71 -20.17 18.97
N ARG A 363 20.65 -20.97 17.93
CA ARG A 363 21.36 -22.25 17.89
C ARG A 363 22.82 -21.98 17.54
N SER A 364 23.71 -22.43 18.41
CA SER A 364 25.16 -22.46 18.17
C SER A 364 25.46 -23.14 16.83
N ALA A 365 26.30 -22.50 16.02
CA ALA A 365 26.94 -23.10 14.85
C ALA A 365 27.93 -24.21 15.29
#